data_edf30a8c2a31982149d62c8371d1765e
#
_entry.id   edf30a8c2a31982149d62c8371d1765e
#
_cell.length_a   1.000
_cell.length_b   1.000
_cell.length_c   1.000
_cell.angle_alpha   90.00
_cell.angle_beta   90.00
_cell.angle_gamma   90.00
#
_symmetry.space_group_name_H-M   'P 1'
#
loop_
_entity.id
_entity.type
_entity.pdbx_description
1 polymer ?
#
loop_
_entity_poly.entity_id
_entity_poly.type
_entity_poly.pdbx_seq_one_letter_code
_entity_poly.pdbx_strand_id
1 'polypeptide(L)'
;MSIYKTHRTSFYLCGCGFETIHPGNASRHKKTSCGHTMKSESRNFVWEEDIKKINTSGNVSSITTRDVEIMNNIGTQINNINITLQVPDKTVIASIQEAVKNQDCVEELRCADPQQIPAILFKYTRGTKAEQKVIKYDADKNVVRHVDPVTGKEVAKDLKRYRNEYLVKNADVYDDDYYIPYMPPRVQRSMKEMSTPSFDSGKKKEKQIPAADVIKMCASGDHRMYKFPVETKKFYTDVAENVDNEIKSTGKGE
;
A
#
# COMPACT_ATOMS: atom_id res chain seq x y z
N MET A 1 13.05 13.76 32.94
CA MET A 1 11.68 13.23 33.20
C MET A 1 11.11 12.77 31.87
N SER A 2 10.62 11.52 31.77
CA SER A 2 10.03 11.01 30.53
C SER A 2 8.71 11.72 30.25
N ILE A 3 8.58 12.34 29.08
CA ILE A 3 7.40 13.08 28.63
C ILE A 3 6.25 12.12 28.26
N TYR A 4 6.55 10.82 28.11
CA TYR A 4 5.61 9.80 27.66
C TYR A 4 5.23 8.85 28.78
N LYS A 5 3.94 8.47 28.80
CA LYS A 5 3.46 7.36 29.62
C LYS A 5 3.93 6.06 28.97
N THR A 6 4.94 5.43 29.59
CA THR A 6 5.44 4.13 29.12
C THR A 6 4.61 3.01 29.71
N HIS A 7 4.24 2.05 28.88
CA HIS A 7 3.55 0.82 29.24
C HIS A 7 4.53 -0.35 29.10
N ARG A 8 4.48 -1.26 30.03
CA ARG A 8 5.32 -2.46 30.01
C ARG A 8 4.49 -3.67 29.65
N THR A 9 4.93 -4.44 28.65
CA THR A 9 4.27 -5.69 28.27
C THR A 9 5.27 -6.79 27.98
N SER A 10 4.82 -8.04 28.05
CA SER A 10 5.63 -9.19 27.69
C SER A 10 5.47 -9.51 26.21
N PHE A 11 6.59 -9.58 25.51
CA PHE A 11 6.68 -10.08 24.14
C PHE A 11 7.15 -11.52 24.17
N TYR A 12 6.51 -12.35 23.37
CA TYR A 12 6.85 -13.75 23.18
C TYR A 12 7.47 -13.90 21.80
N LEU A 13 8.73 -14.35 21.77
CA LEU A 13 9.57 -14.44 20.59
C LEU A 13 9.95 -15.89 20.32
N CYS A 14 9.83 -16.33 19.08
CA CYS A 14 10.26 -17.65 18.64
C CYS A 14 11.43 -17.53 17.67
N GLY A 15 12.36 -18.48 17.70
CA GLY A 15 13.49 -18.53 16.76
C GLY A 15 13.10 -18.65 15.28
N CYS A 16 11.83 -18.96 14.97
CA CYS A 16 11.29 -18.96 13.60
C CYS A 16 10.86 -17.56 13.10
N GLY A 17 11.01 -16.50 13.91
CA GLY A 17 10.56 -15.14 13.58
C GLY A 17 9.12 -14.82 14.02
N PHE A 18 8.40 -15.76 14.64
CA PHE A 18 7.08 -15.48 15.18
C PHE A 18 7.19 -14.62 16.44
N GLU A 19 6.40 -13.51 16.49
CA GLU A 19 6.31 -12.61 17.63
C GLU A 19 4.84 -12.37 18.01
N THR A 20 4.56 -12.27 19.30
CA THR A 20 3.23 -11.93 19.81
C THR A 20 3.27 -11.36 21.21
N ILE A 21 2.32 -10.48 21.54
CA ILE A 21 2.09 -9.99 22.90
C ILE A 21 1.04 -10.82 23.65
N HIS A 22 0.33 -11.69 22.94
CA HIS A 22 -0.76 -12.49 23.50
C HIS A 22 -0.25 -13.86 23.96
N PRO A 23 -0.33 -14.18 25.28
CA PRO A 23 0.14 -15.46 25.82
C PRO A 23 -0.59 -16.67 25.21
N GLY A 24 -1.88 -16.52 24.86
CA GLY A 24 -2.65 -17.58 24.20
C GLY A 24 -2.15 -17.90 22.78
N ASN A 25 -1.69 -16.90 22.02
CA ASN A 25 -1.10 -17.11 20.70
C ASN A 25 0.30 -17.74 20.83
N ALA A 26 1.08 -17.30 21.80
CA ALA A 26 2.37 -17.89 22.12
C ALA A 26 2.23 -19.38 22.47
N SER A 27 1.25 -19.73 23.32
CA SER A 27 0.96 -21.10 23.70
C SER A 27 0.50 -21.97 22.52
N ARG A 28 -0.32 -21.40 21.62
CA ARG A 28 -0.73 -22.10 20.38
C ARG A 28 0.45 -22.35 19.46
N HIS A 29 1.27 -21.33 19.24
CA HIS A 29 2.46 -21.46 18.41
C HIS A 29 3.45 -22.50 18.95
N LYS A 30 3.64 -22.55 20.26
CA LYS A 30 4.47 -23.58 20.93
C LYS A 30 3.93 -25.00 20.68
N LYS A 31 2.63 -25.17 20.53
CA LYS A 31 2.01 -26.48 20.25
C LYS A 31 2.07 -26.86 18.76
N THR A 32 2.10 -25.90 17.87
CA THR A 32 2.29 -26.10 16.41
C THR A 32 3.77 -26.16 16.10
N SER A 33 4.43 -27.19 16.54
CA SER A 33 5.85 -27.50 16.48
C SER A 33 6.63 -26.86 15.32
N CYS A 34 7.12 -25.64 15.53
CA CYS A 34 8.15 -25.05 14.67
C CYS A 34 9.57 -25.51 15.07
N GLY A 35 9.70 -26.37 16.09
CA GLY A 35 10.96 -26.89 16.60
C GLY A 35 11.82 -25.90 17.40
N HIS A 36 11.37 -24.64 17.56
CA HIS A 36 12.12 -23.61 18.29
C HIS A 36 11.54 -23.32 19.67
N THR A 37 12.41 -22.88 20.58
CA THR A 37 11.99 -22.47 21.91
C THR A 37 11.44 -21.05 21.91
N MET A 38 10.30 -20.87 22.59
CA MET A 38 9.68 -19.56 22.81
C MET A 38 10.41 -18.84 23.97
N LYS A 39 10.86 -17.62 23.73
CA LYS A 39 11.43 -16.74 24.76
C LYS A 39 10.41 -15.65 25.11
N SER A 40 10.43 -15.16 26.33
CA SER A 40 9.63 -14.04 26.78
C SER A 40 10.55 -12.89 27.19
N GLU A 41 10.31 -11.71 26.61
CA GLU A 41 11.01 -10.48 26.92
C GLU A 41 10.03 -9.41 27.37
N SER A 42 10.41 -8.61 28.36
CA SER A 42 9.64 -7.47 28.80
C SER A 42 10.10 -6.22 28.04
N ARG A 43 9.20 -5.59 27.28
CA ARG A 43 9.48 -4.36 26.52
C ARG A 43 8.59 -3.22 26.97
N ASN A 44 9.15 -2.00 26.96
CA ASN A 44 8.38 -0.78 27.17
C ASN A 44 7.91 -0.24 25.83
N PHE A 45 6.68 0.22 25.76
CA PHE A 45 6.11 0.86 24.58
C PHE A 45 5.31 2.10 24.96
N VAL A 46 5.05 2.94 23.98
CA VAL A 46 4.22 4.14 24.10
C VAL A 46 3.11 4.01 23.05
N TRP A 47 1.88 4.36 23.40
CA TRP A 47 0.78 4.36 22.44
C TRP A 47 0.97 5.45 21.41
N GLU A 48 0.65 5.15 20.15
CA GLU A 48 0.74 6.11 19.04
C GLU A 48 -0.11 7.37 19.29
N GLU A 49 -1.24 7.22 19.98
CA GLU A 49 -2.11 8.32 20.38
C GLU A 49 -1.44 9.29 21.36
N ASP A 50 -0.58 8.79 22.24
CA ASP A 50 0.17 9.62 23.18
C ASP A 50 1.29 10.38 22.48
N ILE A 51 1.86 9.81 21.40
CA ILE A 51 2.85 10.47 20.53
C ILE A 51 2.18 11.59 19.72
N LYS A 52 0.99 11.34 19.16
CA LYS A 52 0.23 12.33 18.38
C LYS A 52 -0.14 13.57 19.17
N LYS A 53 -0.49 13.42 20.45
CA LYS A 53 -0.83 14.53 21.35
C LYS A 53 0.32 15.50 21.58
N ILE A 54 1.55 15.05 21.48
CA ILE A 54 2.76 15.86 21.71
C ILE A 54 3.16 16.62 20.45
N ASN A 55 2.99 16.01 19.27
CA ASN A 55 3.31 16.65 17.99
C ASN A 55 2.36 17.81 17.64
N THR A 56 1.19 17.89 18.30
CA THR A 56 0.25 19.01 18.15
C THR A 56 0.50 20.17 19.12
N SER A 57 1.41 20.04 20.10
CA SER A 57 1.56 21.01 21.19
C SER A 57 2.93 21.68 21.30
N GLY A 58 3.86 21.51 20.39
CA GLY A 58 5.17 22.07 20.68
C GLY A 58 6.14 22.22 19.51
N ASN A 59 6.54 23.44 19.31
CA ASN A 59 7.69 23.93 18.57
C ASN A 59 8.79 22.90 18.34
N VAL A 60 9.16 22.75 17.08
CA VAL A 60 10.41 22.13 16.64
C VAL A 60 11.57 22.92 17.25
N SER A 61 12.16 22.41 18.31
CA SER A 61 13.37 22.96 18.90
C SER A 61 14.59 22.43 18.17
N SER A 62 15.22 23.33 17.44
CA SER A 62 16.66 23.40 17.14
C SER A 62 17.43 22.08 17.00
N ILE A 63 17.72 21.74 15.78
CA ILE A 63 18.92 20.96 15.41
C ILE A 63 20.12 21.71 15.97
N THR A 64 20.83 21.12 16.91
CA THR A 64 22.03 21.73 17.49
C THR A 64 23.17 21.71 16.47
N THR A 65 23.96 22.78 16.44
CA THR A 65 25.10 23.01 15.53
C THR A 65 26.14 21.88 15.50
N ARG A 66 26.13 20.95 16.46
CA ARG A 66 27.02 19.77 16.47
C ARG A 66 26.69 18.71 15.41
N ASP A 67 25.41 18.58 15.04
CA ASP A 67 25.01 17.60 14.02
C ASP A 67 25.39 18.04 12.60
N VAL A 68 25.60 19.34 12.41
CA VAL A 68 26.02 19.92 11.12
C VAL A 68 27.52 19.75 10.86
N GLU A 69 28.37 19.76 11.91
CA GLU A 69 29.82 19.58 11.76
C GLU A 69 30.22 18.14 11.39
N ILE A 70 29.42 17.14 11.81
CA ILE A 70 29.68 15.73 11.44
C ILE A 70 29.33 15.47 9.97
N MET A 71 28.36 16.21 9.41
CA MET A 71 28.00 16.10 7.99
C MET A 71 29.03 16.76 7.04
N ASN A 72 29.80 17.76 7.49
CA ASN A 72 30.75 18.46 6.65
C ASN A 72 32.10 17.75 6.49
N ASN A 73 32.36 16.67 7.27
CA ASN A 73 33.65 15.96 7.22
C ASN A 73 33.62 14.68 6.37
N ILE A 74 32.48 14.37 5.70
CA ILE A 74 32.43 13.37 4.63
C ILE A 74 32.69 14.10 3.32
N GLY A 75 33.96 14.50 3.16
CA GLY A 75 34.46 15.15 1.95
C GLY A 75 34.38 14.23 0.74
N THR A 76 33.73 14.76 -0.28
CA THR A 76 34.05 14.56 -1.70
C THR A 76 34.22 13.13 -2.20
N GLN A 77 33.13 12.40 -2.26
CA GLN A 77 32.78 11.49 -3.38
C GLN A 77 31.27 11.23 -3.43
N ILE A 78 30.48 12.28 -3.61
CA ILE A 78 29.08 12.11 -4.03
C ILE A 78 29.08 12.35 -5.54
N ASN A 79 29.45 11.32 -6.29
CA ASN A 79 29.09 11.23 -7.69
C ASN A 79 27.57 11.22 -7.77
N ASN A 80 26.99 12.30 -8.26
CA ASN A 80 25.62 12.44 -8.80
C ASN A 80 24.60 11.40 -8.30
N ILE A 81 24.37 11.35 -7.00
CA ILE A 81 23.16 10.77 -6.48
C ILE A 81 22.10 11.85 -6.69
N ASN A 82 21.32 11.73 -7.73
CA ASN A 82 20.04 12.41 -7.83
C ASN A 82 19.18 11.91 -6.66
N ILE A 83 19.31 12.56 -5.51
CA ILE A 83 18.42 12.38 -4.38
C ILE A 83 17.09 13.01 -4.80
N THR A 84 16.30 12.26 -5.53
CA THR A 84 14.89 12.58 -5.68
C THR A 84 14.31 12.38 -4.29
N LEU A 85 14.00 13.46 -3.58
CA LEU A 85 13.26 13.41 -2.32
C LEU A 85 11.92 12.74 -2.60
N GLN A 86 11.88 11.44 -2.40
CA GLN A 86 10.64 10.65 -2.54
C GLN A 86 9.89 10.83 -1.23
N VAL A 87 8.71 11.41 -1.35
CA VAL A 87 7.81 11.53 -0.22
C VAL A 87 7.31 10.14 0.17
N PRO A 88 7.23 9.80 1.47
CA PRO A 88 6.68 8.54 1.92
C PRO A 88 5.32 8.25 1.30
N ASP A 89 5.13 7.01 0.85
CA ASP A 89 3.90 6.59 0.19
C ASP A 89 2.70 6.70 1.15
N LYS A 90 1.73 7.55 0.81
CA LYS A 90 0.47 7.65 1.55
C LYS A 90 -0.34 6.36 1.41
N THR A 91 -1.30 6.15 2.30
CA THR A 91 -2.24 5.04 2.13
C THR A 91 -2.96 5.16 0.78
N VAL A 92 -3.31 4.03 0.16
CA VAL A 92 -4.00 4.00 -1.14
C VAL A 92 -5.28 4.84 -1.09
N ILE A 93 -6.04 4.70 -0.02
CA ILE A 93 -7.32 5.41 0.19
C ILE A 93 -7.11 6.91 0.26
N ALA A 94 -6.18 7.39 1.10
CA ALA A 94 -5.92 8.83 1.24
C ALA A 94 -5.46 9.44 -0.09
N SER A 95 -4.62 8.73 -0.85
CA SER A 95 -4.17 9.19 -2.17
C SER A 95 -5.32 9.26 -3.17
N ILE A 96 -6.25 8.31 -3.16
CA ILE A 96 -7.43 8.33 -4.03
C ILE A 96 -8.34 9.50 -3.68
N GLN A 97 -8.58 9.79 -2.40
CA GLN A 97 -9.37 10.93 -1.97
C GLN A 97 -8.79 12.28 -2.42
N GLU A 98 -7.47 12.37 -2.54
CA GLU A 98 -6.80 13.54 -3.11
C GLU A 98 -6.92 13.57 -4.64
N ALA A 99 -6.64 12.45 -5.30
CA ALA A 99 -6.67 12.35 -6.77
C ALA A 99 -8.03 12.68 -7.37
N VAL A 100 -9.14 12.27 -6.72
CA VAL A 100 -10.50 12.56 -7.21
C VAL A 100 -10.93 14.02 -7.04
N LYS A 101 -10.11 14.89 -6.45
CA LYS A 101 -10.28 16.34 -6.49
C LYS A 101 -9.78 16.95 -7.81
N ASN A 102 -8.91 16.22 -8.52
CA ASN A 102 -8.40 16.63 -9.81
C ASN A 102 -9.46 16.41 -10.90
N GLN A 103 -9.77 17.47 -11.65
CA GLN A 103 -10.80 17.43 -12.68
C GLN A 103 -10.45 16.44 -13.80
N ASP A 104 -9.21 16.37 -14.24
CA ASP A 104 -8.76 15.47 -15.30
C ASP A 104 -8.93 14.00 -14.87
N CYS A 105 -8.63 13.68 -13.60
CA CYS A 105 -8.86 12.35 -13.04
C CYS A 105 -10.35 11.96 -13.10
N VAL A 106 -11.23 12.88 -12.70
CA VAL A 106 -12.67 12.65 -12.71
C VAL A 106 -13.20 12.47 -14.15
N GLU A 107 -12.68 13.22 -15.11
CA GLU A 107 -13.05 13.10 -16.52
C GLU A 107 -12.62 11.76 -17.12
N GLU A 108 -11.36 11.33 -16.86
CA GLU A 108 -10.88 10.02 -17.30
C GLU A 108 -11.72 8.88 -16.68
N LEU A 109 -11.99 8.93 -15.37
CA LEU A 109 -12.81 7.93 -14.68
C LEU A 109 -14.24 7.85 -15.22
N ARG A 110 -14.80 8.97 -15.66
CA ARG A 110 -16.16 9.03 -16.19
C ARG A 110 -16.32 8.28 -17.50
N CYS A 111 -15.27 8.23 -18.32
CA CYS A 111 -15.27 7.61 -19.65
C CYS A 111 -14.63 6.23 -19.66
N ALA A 112 -14.12 5.76 -18.52
CA ALA A 112 -13.34 4.54 -18.42
C ALA A 112 -14.20 3.28 -18.34
N ASP A 113 -13.73 2.22 -18.96
CA ASP A 113 -14.24 0.87 -18.72
C ASP A 113 -13.80 0.36 -17.32
N PRO A 114 -14.57 -0.56 -16.69
CA PRO A 114 -14.26 -1.06 -15.35
C PRO A 114 -12.82 -1.57 -15.17
N GLN A 115 -12.24 -2.22 -16.18
CA GLN A 115 -10.87 -2.72 -16.13
C GLN A 115 -9.79 -1.64 -16.16
N GLN A 116 -10.13 -0.41 -16.54
CA GLN A 116 -9.21 0.73 -16.59
C GLN A 116 -9.20 1.54 -15.30
N ILE A 117 -10.25 1.46 -14.49
CA ILE A 117 -10.41 2.28 -13.28
C ILE A 117 -9.21 2.16 -12.32
N PRO A 118 -8.72 0.97 -11.96
CA PRO A 118 -7.56 0.85 -11.07
C PRO A 118 -6.30 1.50 -11.62
N ALA A 119 -6.08 1.44 -12.94
CA ALA A 119 -4.93 2.06 -13.61
C ALA A 119 -5.03 3.59 -13.64
N ILE A 120 -6.21 4.14 -13.91
CA ILE A 120 -6.45 5.60 -13.85
C ILE A 120 -6.21 6.11 -12.42
N LEU A 121 -6.74 5.44 -11.41
CA LEU A 121 -6.48 5.81 -10.02
C LEU A 121 -4.99 5.72 -9.68
N PHE A 122 -4.29 4.69 -10.19
CA PHE A 122 -2.84 4.58 -10.04
C PHE A 122 -2.11 5.76 -10.68
N LYS A 123 -2.47 6.12 -11.91
CA LYS A 123 -1.87 7.21 -12.69
C LYS A 123 -1.85 8.53 -11.92
N TYR A 124 -2.95 8.86 -11.24
CA TYR A 124 -3.08 10.12 -10.49
C TYR A 124 -2.62 10.04 -9.03
N THR A 125 -2.46 8.85 -8.48
CA THR A 125 -2.01 8.68 -7.08
C THR A 125 -0.51 8.41 -6.97
N ARG A 126 0.07 7.65 -7.91
CA ARG A 126 1.45 7.13 -7.87
C ARG A 126 2.16 7.18 -9.21
N GLY A 127 1.40 7.33 -10.30
CA GLY A 127 1.90 7.25 -11.66
C GLY A 127 2.32 8.60 -12.21
N THR A 128 2.22 8.73 -13.52
CA THR A 128 2.74 9.88 -14.30
C THR A 128 2.05 11.20 -14.03
N LYS A 129 0.82 11.18 -13.50
CA LYS A 129 0.02 12.38 -13.18
C LYS A 129 -0.09 12.64 -11.67
N ALA A 130 0.64 11.88 -10.85
CA ALA A 130 0.69 12.14 -9.41
C ALA A 130 1.41 13.49 -9.14
N GLU A 131 0.89 14.27 -8.18
CA GLU A 131 1.49 15.54 -7.78
C GLU A 131 2.94 15.39 -7.29
N GLN A 132 3.23 14.24 -6.71
CA GLN A 132 4.55 13.91 -6.17
C GLN A 132 5.02 12.56 -6.69
N LYS A 133 6.30 12.48 -7.03
CA LYS A 133 6.92 11.24 -7.49
C LYS A 133 7.18 10.30 -6.31
N VAL A 134 6.28 9.35 -6.10
CA VAL A 134 6.35 8.39 -4.98
C VAL A 134 6.97 7.06 -5.36
N ILE A 135 7.05 6.76 -6.66
CA ILE A 135 7.65 5.53 -7.18
C ILE A 135 8.54 5.79 -8.38
N LYS A 136 9.46 4.87 -8.62
CA LYS A 136 10.27 4.81 -9.85
C LYS A 136 10.38 3.35 -10.29
N TYR A 137 10.05 3.07 -11.54
CA TYR A 137 10.26 1.77 -12.14
C TYR A 137 11.68 1.66 -12.71
N ASP A 138 12.37 0.58 -12.37
CA ASP A 138 13.70 0.22 -12.87
C ASP A 138 13.51 -0.94 -13.87
N ALA A 139 13.63 -0.62 -15.16
CA ALA A 139 13.36 -1.57 -16.25
C ALA A 139 14.40 -2.70 -16.30
N ASP A 140 15.66 -2.40 -15.99
CA ASP A 140 16.75 -3.38 -16.07
C ASP A 140 16.59 -4.51 -15.06
N LYS A 141 16.04 -4.17 -13.89
CA LYS A 141 15.84 -5.11 -12.78
C LYS A 141 14.39 -5.58 -12.63
N ASN A 142 13.48 -5.01 -13.42
CA ASN A 142 12.03 -5.25 -13.32
C ASN A 142 11.47 -5.03 -11.90
N VAL A 143 11.93 -3.97 -11.24
CA VAL A 143 11.52 -3.63 -9.86
C VAL A 143 10.96 -2.21 -9.78
N VAL A 144 10.06 -2.02 -8.81
CA VAL A 144 9.52 -0.72 -8.44
C VAL A 144 10.21 -0.26 -7.16
N ARG A 145 10.86 0.90 -7.21
CA ARG A 145 11.44 1.56 -6.05
C ARG A 145 10.43 2.52 -5.45
N HIS A 146 10.28 2.48 -4.15
CA HIS A 146 9.43 3.40 -3.41
C HIS A 146 10.00 3.62 -2.01
N VAL A 147 9.57 4.69 -1.33
CA VAL A 147 9.92 4.92 0.08
C VAL A 147 8.87 4.24 0.96
N ASP A 148 9.32 3.36 1.82
CA ASP A 148 8.48 2.72 2.82
C ASP A 148 7.97 3.77 3.82
N PRO A 149 6.64 3.91 4.03
CA PRO A 149 6.09 4.94 4.91
C PRO A 149 6.43 4.72 6.39
N VAL A 150 6.77 3.49 6.77
CA VAL A 150 7.08 3.16 8.17
C VAL A 150 8.54 3.40 8.48
N THR A 151 9.44 2.97 7.59
CA THR A 151 10.89 3.04 7.82
C THR A 151 11.54 4.27 7.21
N GLY A 152 10.87 4.98 6.30
CA GLY A 152 11.42 6.10 5.54
C GLY A 152 12.55 5.70 4.58
N LYS A 153 12.80 4.41 4.39
CA LYS A 153 13.88 3.90 3.54
C LYS A 153 13.36 3.55 2.15
N GLU A 154 14.23 3.73 1.15
CA GLU A 154 13.95 3.24 -0.19
C GLU A 154 13.93 1.70 -0.20
N VAL A 155 12.85 1.14 -0.72
CA VAL A 155 12.64 -0.30 -0.86
C VAL A 155 12.38 -0.61 -2.34
N ALA A 156 12.98 -1.69 -2.83
CA ALA A 156 12.71 -2.21 -4.17
C ALA A 156 11.83 -3.46 -4.06
N LYS A 157 10.74 -3.49 -4.84
CA LYS A 157 9.83 -4.63 -4.93
C LYS A 157 9.73 -5.09 -6.39
N ASP A 158 9.61 -6.39 -6.61
CA ASP A 158 9.24 -6.93 -7.91
C ASP A 158 7.95 -6.30 -8.44
N LEU A 159 7.89 -6.01 -9.75
CA LEU A 159 6.75 -5.36 -10.41
C LEU A 159 5.43 -6.04 -10.08
N LYS A 160 5.36 -7.37 -10.25
CA LYS A 160 4.13 -8.14 -10.01
C LYS A 160 3.69 -8.06 -8.55
N ARG A 161 4.64 -8.12 -7.61
CA ARG A 161 4.36 -8.03 -6.18
C ARG A 161 3.83 -6.64 -5.82
N TYR A 162 4.49 -5.57 -6.30
CA TYR A 162 4.05 -4.20 -6.04
C TYR A 162 2.65 -3.95 -6.61
N ARG A 163 2.40 -4.33 -7.88
CA ARG A 163 1.09 -4.24 -8.51
C ARG A 163 0.02 -4.97 -7.69
N ASN A 164 0.28 -6.22 -7.30
CA ASN A 164 -0.70 -7.01 -6.56
C ASN A 164 -1.03 -6.41 -5.19
N GLU A 165 -0.04 -5.93 -4.45
CA GLU A 165 -0.25 -5.22 -3.19
C GLU A 165 -1.10 -3.95 -3.38
N TYR A 166 -0.86 -3.21 -4.47
CA TYR A 166 -1.69 -2.06 -4.84
C TYR A 166 -3.13 -2.47 -5.17
N LEU A 167 -3.32 -3.48 -6.02
CA LEU A 167 -4.64 -3.92 -6.46
C LEU A 167 -5.50 -4.44 -5.30
N VAL A 168 -4.92 -5.19 -4.35
CA VAL A 168 -5.66 -5.62 -3.15
C VAL A 168 -6.16 -4.41 -2.36
N LYS A 169 -5.30 -3.43 -2.08
CA LYS A 169 -5.67 -2.21 -1.35
C LYS A 169 -6.62 -1.30 -2.12
N ASN A 170 -6.46 -1.24 -3.44
CA ASN A 170 -7.37 -0.49 -4.31
C ASN A 170 -8.77 -1.13 -4.32
N ALA A 171 -8.86 -2.45 -4.39
CA ALA A 171 -10.14 -3.16 -4.38
C ALA A 171 -10.97 -2.91 -3.11
N ASP A 172 -10.31 -2.71 -1.96
CA ASP A 172 -10.99 -2.38 -0.70
C ASP A 172 -11.80 -1.07 -0.79
N VAL A 173 -11.39 -0.13 -1.65
CA VAL A 173 -12.11 1.14 -1.84
C VAL A 173 -13.48 0.95 -2.47
N TYR A 174 -13.66 -0.07 -3.30
CA TYR A 174 -14.94 -0.33 -3.98
C TYR A 174 -15.96 -1.03 -3.09
N ASP A 175 -15.50 -1.76 -2.09
CA ASP A 175 -16.36 -2.50 -1.17
C ASP A 175 -16.80 -1.67 0.04
N ASP A 176 -16.21 -0.49 0.22
CA ASP A 176 -16.41 0.31 1.41
C ASP A 176 -17.42 1.44 1.17
N ASP A 177 -18.67 1.22 1.57
CA ASP A 177 -19.74 2.23 1.56
C ASP A 177 -19.35 3.51 2.34
N TYR A 178 -18.35 3.43 3.19
CA TYR A 178 -17.86 4.57 3.93
C TYR A 178 -17.09 5.56 3.04
N TYR A 179 -16.30 5.07 2.06
CA TYR A 179 -15.45 5.94 1.23
C TYR A 179 -16.18 6.48 -0.01
N ILE A 180 -17.04 5.67 -0.62
CA ILE A 180 -17.78 6.04 -1.82
C ILE A 180 -18.60 7.32 -1.63
N PRO A 181 -19.34 7.53 -0.51
CA PRO A 181 -20.15 8.73 -0.31
C PRO A 181 -19.36 10.04 -0.22
N TYR A 182 -18.08 9.98 0.13
CA TYR A 182 -17.23 11.17 0.22
C TYR A 182 -16.60 11.57 -1.12
N MET A 183 -16.79 10.77 -2.15
CA MET A 183 -16.27 11.06 -3.48
C MET A 183 -17.27 11.88 -4.31
N PRO A 184 -16.81 12.66 -5.30
CA PRO A 184 -17.71 13.37 -6.19
C PRO A 184 -18.73 12.43 -6.85
N PRO A 185 -19.99 12.83 -7.07
CA PRO A 185 -21.07 11.95 -7.57
C PRO A 185 -20.73 11.23 -8.89
N ARG A 186 -19.91 11.85 -9.73
CA ARG A 186 -19.46 11.25 -11.00
C ARG A 186 -18.51 10.08 -10.76
N VAL A 187 -17.59 10.22 -9.78
CA VAL A 187 -16.66 9.16 -9.37
C VAL A 187 -17.39 8.04 -8.65
N GLN A 188 -18.38 8.38 -7.80
CA GLN A 188 -19.23 7.39 -7.13
C GLN A 188 -19.86 6.41 -8.12
N ARG A 189 -20.32 6.89 -9.28
CA ARG A 189 -20.90 6.02 -10.32
C ARG A 189 -19.88 5.00 -10.81
N SER A 190 -18.69 5.44 -11.22
CA SER A 190 -17.62 4.54 -11.69
C SER A 190 -17.20 3.53 -10.63
N MET A 191 -17.07 3.97 -9.37
CA MET A 191 -16.77 3.09 -8.25
C MET A 191 -17.88 2.06 -8.01
N LYS A 192 -19.14 2.49 -8.10
CA LYS A 192 -20.29 1.60 -7.95
C LYS A 192 -20.40 0.58 -9.08
N GLU A 193 -20.07 0.97 -10.30
CA GLU A 193 -20.00 0.02 -11.43
C GLU A 193 -18.94 -1.04 -11.20
N MET A 194 -17.79 -0.67 -10.60
CA MET A 194 -16.74 -1.61 -10.25
C MET A 194 -17.15 -2.59 -9.13
N SER A 195 -17.94 -2.15 -8.16
CA SER A 195 -18.44 -2.99 -7.07
C SER A 195 -19.70 -3.80 -7.44
N THR A 196 -20.38 -3.46 -8.54
CA THR A 196 -21.56 -4.19 -8.99
C THR A 196 -21.20 -5.61 -9.45
N PRO A 197 -22.02 -6.63 -9.13
CA PRO A 197 -21.81 -7.97 -9.62
C PRO A 197 -21.73 -8.01 -11.15
N SER A 198 -20.55 -8.32 -11.68
CA SER A 198 -20.28 -8.26 -13.13
C SER A 198 -20.02 -9.62 -13.74
N PHE A 199 -19.69 -10.63 -12.90
CA PHE A 199 -19.23 -11.92 -13.35
C PHE A 199 -20.02 -13.04 -12.70
N ASP A 200 -20.33 -14.07 -13.48
CA ASP A 200 -20.88 -15.33 -13.00
C ASP A 200 -19.71 -16.27 -12.62
N SER A 201 -19.84 -17.01 -11.55
CA SER A 201 -18.87 -18.02 -11.13
C SER A 201 -18.88 -19.28 -12.02
N GLY A 202 -19.74 -19.30 -13.04
CA GLY A 202 -19.81 -20.38 -14.02
C GLY A 202 -20.76 -21.53 -13.65
N LYS A 203 -21.49 -21.41 -12.54
CA LYS A 203 -22.56 -22.36 -12.16
C LYS A 203 -23.90 -21.67 -12.15
N LYS A 204 -24.92 -22.28 -12.75
CA LYS A 204 -26.28 -21.72 -12.92
C LYS A 204 -26.99 -21.26 -11.63
N LYS A 205 -26.44 -21.55 -10.46
CA LYS A 205 -27.02 -21.21 -9.13
C LYS A 205 -26.06 -20.44 -8.22
N GLU A 206 -24.86 -20.08 -8.70
CA GLU A 206 -23.91 -19.34 -7.89
C GLU A 206 -24.18 -17.84 -7.96
N LYS A 207 -23.98 -17.18 -6.82
CA LYS A 207 -24.06 -15.72 -6.69
C LYS A 207 -22.99 -15.08 -7.57
N GLN A 208 -23.37 -14.05 -8.32
CA GLN A 208 -22.42 -13.24 -9.06
C GLN A 208 -21.36 -12.64 -8.11
N ILE A 209 -20.12 -12.59 -8.58
CA ILE A 209 -18.99 -12.07 -7.80
C ILE A 209 -18.74 -10.62 -8.27
N PRO A 210 -18.69 -9.65 -7.35
CA PRO A 210 -18.32 -8.27 -7.68
C PRO A 210 -16.96 -8.20 -8.36
N ALA A 211 -16.79 -7.27 -9.30
CA ALA A 211 -15.50 -7.08 -9.99
C ALA A 211 -14.35 -6.77 -9.01
N ALA A 212 -14.64 -6.01 -7.95
CA ALA A 212 -13.68 -5.73 -6.87
C ALA A 212 -13.18 -7.00 -6.18
N ASP A 213 -14.10 -7.93 -5.85
CA ASP A 213 -13.73 -9.22 -5.24
C ASP A 213 -12.89 -10.07 -6.18
N VAL A 214 -13.20 -10.09 -7.48
CA VAL A 214 -12.39 -10.78 -8.49
C VAL A 214 -10.96 -10.25 -8.49
N ILE A 215 -10.79 -8.93 -8.50
CA ILE A 215 -9.47 -8.29 -8.44
C ILE A 215 -8.73 -8.70 -7.16
N LYS A 216 -9.39 -8.60 -6.00
CA LYS A 216 -8.82 -8.92 -4.70
C LYS A 216 -8.36 -10.37 -4.61
N MET A 217 -9.22 -11.31 -5.04
CA MET A 217 -8.92 -12.74 -5.02
C MET A 217 -7.76 -13.10 -5.97
N CYS A 218 -7.76 -12.57 -7.19
CA CYS A 218 -6.71 -12.83 -8.16
C CYS A 218 -5.37 -12.20 -7.74
N ALA A 219 -5.39 -10.96 -7.24
CA ALA A 219 -4.18 -10.26 -6.81
C ALA A 219 -3.57 -10.85 -5.53
N SER A 220 -4.38 -11.37 -4.61
CA SER A 220 -3.91 -12.07 -3.41
C SER A 220 -3.45 -13.51 -3.66
N GLY A 221 -3.72 -14.07 -4.85
CA GLY A 221 -3.41 -15.47 -5.16
C GLY A 221 -4.35 -16.47 -4.48
N ASP A 222 -5.59 -16.07 -4.20
CA ASP A 222 -6.59 -16.95 -3.60
C ASP A 222 -6.88 -18.14 -4.54
N HIS A 223 -6.82 -19.36 -4.00
CA HIS A 223 -7.01 -20.59 -4.78
C HIS A 223 -8.36 -20.66 -5.50
N ARG A 224 -9.38 -19.94 -5.03
CA ARG A 224 -10.71 -19.88 -5.66
C ARG A 224 -10.67 -19.29 -7.07
N MET A 225 -9.67 -18.45 -7.38
CA MET A 225 -9.46 -17.88 -8.72
C MET A 225 -9.33 -18.94 -9.84
N TYR A 226 -8.83 -20.13 -9.50
CA TYR A 226 -8.69 -21.20 -10.50
C TYR A 226 -10.02 -21.70 -11.04
N LYS A 227 -11.12 -21.53 -10.28
CA LYS A 227 -12.48 -21.91 -10.67
C LYS A 227 -13.21 -20.84 -11.48
N PHE A 228 -12.65 -19.65 -11.64
CA PHE A 228 -13.27 -18.58 -12.41
C PHE A 228 -13.35 -18.94 -13.90
N PRO A 229 -14.43 -18.50 -14.60
CA PRO A 229 -14.54 -18.53 -16.04
C PRO A 229 -13.37 -17.82 -16.72
N VAL A 230 -13.16 -18.13 -18.01
CA VAL A 230 -12.09 -17.52 -18.81
C VAL A 230 -12.25 -16.01 -18.89
N GLU A 231 -13.47 -15.53 -19.10
CA GLU A 231 -13.82 -14.11 -19.20
C GLU A 231 -13.49 -13.36 -17.91
N THR A 232 -13.79 -13.97 -16.75
CA THR A 232 -13.48 -13.38 -15.43
C THR A 232 -11.95 -13.30 -15.21
N LYS A 233 -11.23 -14.33 -15.61
CA LYS A 233 -9.75 -14.32 -15.55
C LYS A 233 -9.16 -13.27 -16.52
N LYS A 234 -9.74 -13.15 -17.70
CA LYS A 234 -9.33 -12.14 -18.69
C LYS A 234 -9.53 -10.74 -18.15
N PHE A 235 -10.69 -10.45 -17.52
CA PHE A 235 -10.93 -9.17 -16.88
C PHE A 235 -9.80 -8.79 -15.90
N TYR A 236 -9.41 -9.71 -15.01
CA TYR A 236 -8.29 -9.45 -14.09
C TYR A 236 -6.97 -9.25 -14.83
N THR A 237 -6.72 -10.03 -15.89
CA THR A 237 -5.50 -9.88 -16.69
C THR A 237 -5.42 -8.49 -17.31
N ASP A 238 -6.53 -8.01 -17.86
CA ASP A 238 -6.62 -6.67 -18.46
C ASP A 238 -6.41 -5.57 -17.39
N VAL A 239 -7.00 -5.72 -16.18
CA VAL A 239 -6.76 -4.83 -15.05
C VAL A 239 -5.28 -4.80 -14.67
N ALA A 240 -4.66 -5.97 -14.56
CA ALA A 240 -3.26 -6.10 -14.15
C ALA A 240 -2.32 -5.49 -15.20
N GLU A 241 -2.59 -5.71 -16.49
CA GLU A 241 -1.81 -5.16 -17.59
C GLU A 241 -1.91 -3.64 -17.66
N ASN A 242 -3.11 -3.08 -17.49
CA ASN A 242 -3.31 -1.63 -17.45
C ASN A 242 -2.49 -0.98 -16.32
N VAL A 243 -2.51 -1.56 -15.12
CA VAL A 243 -1.71 -1.05 -13.99
C VAL A 243 -0.20 -1.24 -14.23
N ASP A 244 0.23 -2.38 -14.79
CA ASP A 244 1.64 -2.61 -15.12
C ASP A 244 2.16 -1.57 -16.14
N ASN A 245 1.34 -1.19 -17.11
CA ASN A 245 1.70 -0.18 -18.11
C ASN A 245 1.89 1.20 -17.45
N GLU A 246 1.03 1.59 -16.51
CA GLU A 246 1.19 2.83 -15.74
C GLU A 246 2.44 2.79 -14.83
N ILE A 247 2.74 1.65 -14.18
CA ILE A 247 3.97 1.49 -13.40
C ILE A 247 5.20 1.65 -14.28
N LYS A 248 5.23 0.97 -15.44
CA LYS A 248 6.36 1.02 -16.38
C LYS A 248 6.57 2.42 -16.94
N SER A 249 5.52 3.20 -17.12
CA SER A 249 5.62 4.58 -17.60
C SER A 249 6.35 5.50 -16.61
N THR A 250 6.38 5.19 -15.32
CA THR A 250 7.14 5.96 -14.31
C THR A 250 8.66 5.80 -14.42
N GLY A 251 9.12 4.78 -15.14
CA GLY A 251 10.55 4.54 -15.38
C GLY A 251 11.06 5.14 -16.69
N LYS A 252 10.17 5.53 -17.60
CA LYS A 252 10.53 6.27 -18.82
C LYS A 252 10.82 7.70 -18.38
N GLY A 253 12.05 7.90 -17.93
CA GLY A 253 12.51 9.16 -17.40
C GLY A 253 12.60 10.24 -18.44
N GLU A 254 12.58 11.42 -17.95
CA GLU A 254 12.94 12.70 -18.49
C GLU A 254 14.23 12.65 -19.29
#